data_a8eda42caaf3e77697b02aa805d2141f
#
_entry.id   a8eda42caaf3e77697b02aa805d2141f
#
_cell.length_a   1.000
_cell.length_b   1.000
_cell.length_c   1.000
_cell.angle_alpha   90.00
_cell.angle_beta   90.00
_cell.angle_gamma   90.00
#
_symmetry.space_group_name_H-M   'P 1'
#
loop_
_entity.id
_entity.type
_entity.pdbx_description
1 polymer ?
#
loop_
_entity_poly.entity_id
_entity_poly.type
_entity_poly.pdbx_seq_one_letter_code
_entity_poly.pdbx_strand_id
1 'polypeptide(L)'
;MTKRVLYKRLTTLALLMILHSSLFILHSQAQVRFGYLSYSQTIQAMPGYSEAKSNVDTLRQQFDAEMKRAEEEFNKKYEEFLEGMNDFAVSIRNKRQSELQDLMEKNMAFKQEVLRLLKNAEADAMKPLREKLSAAMAKVGQERGLAFILNTDGDALPYVDTTQGEDVTEYVKREFTK
;
A
#
# COMPACT_ATOMS: atom_id res chain seq x y z
N MET A 1 18.71 -18.07 -75.80
CA MET A 1 18.68 -17.31 -74.52
C MET A 1 19.75 -17.90 -73.65
N THR A 2 20.87 -17.18 -73.41
CA THR A 2 22.10 -17.74 -72.87
C THR A 2 21.94 -18.02 -71.37
N LYS A 3 22.45 -19.15 -70.91
CA LYS A 3 22.46 -19.65 -69.54
C LYS A 3 22.86 -18.48 -68.51
N ARG A 4 23.71 -17.57 -68.94
CA ARG A 4 24.10 -16.37 -68.13
C ARG A 4 22.95 -15.42 -67.82
N VAL A 5 21.96 -15.27 -68.71
CA VAL A 5 20.81 -14.40 -68.51
C VAL A 5 19.82 -15.03 -67.50
N LEU A 6 19.69 -16.33 -67.56
CA LEU A 6 18.85 -17.11 -66.64
C LEU A 6 19.39 -17.05 -65.20
N TYR A 7 20.72 -17.24 -65.04
CA TYR A 7 21.38 -17.14 -63.72
C TYR A 7 21.25 -15.71 -63.12
N LYS A 8 21.44 -14.67 -63.92
CA LYS A 8 21.27 -13.29 -63.45
C LYS A 8 19.83 -12.99 -62.97
N ARG A 9 18.83 -13.48 -63.67
CA ARG A 9 17.41 -13.33 -63.26
C ARG A 9 17.08 -14.12 -61.99
N LEU A 10 17.65 -15.33 -61.84
CA LEU A 10 17.46 -16.17 -60.66
C LEU A 10 18.11 -15.53 -59.40
N THR A 11 19.32 -15.00 -59.58
CA THR A 11 20.01 -14.31 -58.45
C THR A 11 19.33 -12.99 -58.05
N THR A 12 18.80 -12.21 -59.00
CA THR A 12 18.03 -11.02 -58.69
C THR A 12 16.69 -11.36 -58.00
N LEU A 13 16.02 -12.43 -58.39
CA LEU A 13 14.80 -12.90 -57.76
C LEU A 13 15.04 -13.36 -56.31
N ALA A 14 16.12 -14.11 -56.10
CA ALA A 14 16.54 -14.57 -54.77
C ALA A 14 16.91 -13.38 -53.86
N LEU A 15 17.62 -12.36 -54.38
CA LEU A 15 17.97 -11.15 -53.63
C LEU A 15 16.73 -10.34 -53.26
N LEU A 16 15.73 -10.23 -54.16
CA LEU A 16 14.46 -9.59 -53.90
C LEU A 16 13.65 -10.32 -52.81
N MET A 17 13.65 -11.65 -52.81
CA MET A 17 12.99 -12.47 -51.78
C MET A 17 13.62 -12.25 -50.40
N ILE A 18 14.95 -12.20 -50.32
CA ILE A 18 15.67 -11.93 -49.06
C ILE A 18 15.41 -10.52 -48.56
N LEU A 19 15.34 -9.53 -49.46
CA LEU A 19 15.03 -8.15 -49.11
C LEU A 19 13.59 -7.99 -48.63
N HIS A 20 12.61 -8.72 -49.16
CA HIS A 20 11.23 -8.72 -48.70
C HIS A 20 11.06 -9.43 -47.33
N SER A 21 11.79 -10.53 -47.10
CA SER A 21 11.74 -11.23 -45.81
C SER A 21 12.32 -10.41 -44.65
N SER A 22 13.35 -9.58 -44.92
CA SER A 22 13.93 -8.71 -43.90
C SER A 22 13.01 -7.54 -43.51
N LEU A 23 12.12 -7.08 -44.39
CA LEU A 23 11.13 -6.03 -44.09
C LEU A 23 9.97 -6.53 -43.20
N PHE A 24 9.66 -7.84 -43.21
CA PHE A 24 8.62 -8.40 -42.33
C PHE A 24 9.08 -8.59 -40.90
N ILE A 25 10.38 -8.64 -40.61
CA ILE A 25 10.93 -8.86 -39.25
C ILE A 25 10.90 -7.57 -38.41
N LEU A 26 10.81 -6.41 -39.05
CA LEU A 26 10.90 -5.12 -38.36
C LEU A 26 9.59 -4.61 -37.72
N HIS A 27 8.47 -5.29 -37.86
CA HIS A 27 7.17 -4.84 -37.35
C HIS A 27 6.64 -5.68 -36.18
N SER A 28 7.40 -6.63 -35.64
CA SER A 28 7.05 -7.26 -34.36
C SER A 28 7.53 -6.35 -33.21
N GLN A 29 6.97 -5.16 -33.08
CA GLN A 29 6.97 -4.47 -31.81
C GLN A 29 6.10 -5.33 -30.90
N ALA A 30 6.74 -6.12 -30.03
CA ALA A 30 6.04 -6.78 -28.95
C ALA A 30 5.39 -5.67 -28.11
N GLN A 31 4.11 -5.39 -28.38
CA GLN A 31 3.36 -4.40 -27.61
C GLN A 31 3.36 -4.85 -26.17
N VAL A 32 4.00 -4.08 -25.31
CA VAL A 32 4.09 -4.37 -23.88
C VAL A 32 2.69 -4.31 -23.32
N ARG A 33 2.13 -5.48 -23.00
CA ARG A 33 0.81 -5.57 -22.36
C ARG A 33 0.97 -5.29 -20.87
N PHE A 34 0.08 -4.47 -20.31
CA PHE A 34 0.05 -4.17 -18.89
C PHE A 34 -1.37 -4.28 -18.33
N GLY A 35 -1.44 -4.57 -17.04
CA GLY A 35 -2.68 -4.50 -16.29
C GLY A 35 -2.73 -3.27 -15.40
N TYR A 36 -3.91 -2.97 -14.90
CA TYR A 36 -4.09 -1.95 -13.86
C TYR A 36 -5.22 -2.36 -12.91
N LEU A 37 -5.14 -1.88 -11.68
CA LEU A 37 -6.19 -2.02 -10.66
C LEU A 37 -6.04 -0.95 -9.59
N SER A 38 -7.11 -0.70 -8.82
CA SER A 38 -7.00 0.01 -7.55
C SER A 38 -6.59 -0.97 -6.46
N TYR A 39 -5.38 -0.79 -5.92
CA TYR A 39 -4.87 -1.62 -4.84
C TYR A 39 -5.72 -1.51 -3.58
N SER A 40 -6.12 -0.28 -3.22
CA SER A 40 -6.93 -0.02 -2.02
C SER A 40 -8.32 -0.65 -2.12
N GLN A 41 -9.00 -0.53 -3.27
CA GLN A 41 -10.31 -1.17 -3.47
C GLN A 41 -10.19 -2.70 -3.49
N THR A 42 -9.11 -3.22 -4.08
CA THR A 42 -8.91 -4.65 -4.18
C THR A 42 -8.61 -5.29 -2.83
N ILE A 43 -7.74 -4.68 -2.01
CA ILE A 43 -7.44 -5.20 -0.66
C ILE A 43 -8.65 -5.11 0.27
N GLN A 44 -9.47 -4.05 0.16
CA GLN A 44 -10.71 -3.90 0.94
C GLN A 44 -11.74 -4.98 0.62
N ALA A 45 -11.74 -5.50 -0.59
CA ALA A 45 -12.62 -6.59 -1.01
C ALA A 45 -12.13 -7.98 -0.57
N MET A 46 -10.95 -8.09 0.03
CA MET A 46 -10.40 -9.38 0.45
C MET A 46 -11.13 -9.95 1.68
N PRO A 47 -11.34 -11.28 1.72
CA PRO A 47 -11.76 -11.95 2.95
C PRO A 47 -10.75 -11.67 4.08
N GLY A 48 -11.28 -11.31 5.26
CA GLY A 48 -10.48 -10.96 6.44
C GLY A 48 -10.07 -9.48 6.55
N TYR A 49 -10.28 -8.64 5.51
CA TYR A 49 -9.98 -7.20 5.62
C TYR A 49 -10.80 -6.52 6.70
N SER A 50 -12.11 -6.77 6.71
CA SER A 50 -13.03 -6.19 7.70
C SER A 50 -12.67 -6.61 9.13
N GLU A 51 -12.30 -7.87 9.33
CA GLU A 51 -11.86 -8.38 10.63
C GLU A 51 -10.54 -7.73 11.08
N ALA A 52 -9.54 -7.70 10.19
CA ALA A 52 -8.25 -7.06 10.46
C ALA A 52 -8.43 -5.59 10.85
N LYS A 53 -9.27 -4.86 10.10
CA LYS A 53 -9.59 -3.47 10.40
C LYS A 53 -10.31 -3.32 11.75
N SER A 54 -11.33 -4.14 12.01
CA SER A 54 -12.10 -4.11 13.26
C SER A 54 -11.23 -4.37 14.49
N ASN A 55 -10.27 -5.28 14.39
CA ASN A 55 -9.33 -5.59 15.48
C ASN A 55 -8.45 -4.36 15.80
N VAL A 56 -7.94 -3.67 14.79
CA VAL A 56 -7.15 -2.45 14.97
C VAL A 56 -8.01 -1.31 15.53
N ASP A 57 -9.23 -1.15 15.02
CA ASP A 57 -10.17 -0.12 15.50
C ASP A 57 -10.55 -0.37 16.97
N THR A 58 -10.74 -1.63 17.37
CA THR A 58 -11.00 -2.00 18.77
C THR A 58 -9.80 -1.64 19.67
N LEU A 59 -8.59 -1.97 19.24
CA LEU A 59 -7.37 -1.62 19.96
C LEU A 59 -7.23 -0.09 20.09
N ARG A 60 -7.52 0.66 19.04
CA ARG A 60 -7.54 2.13 19.06
C ARG A 60 -8.50 2.67 20.10
N GLN A 61 -9.74 2.16 20.14
CA GLN A 61 -10.73 2.57 21.12
C GLN A 61 -10.27 2.30 22.57
N GLN A 62 -9.59 1.18 22.82
CA GLN A 62 -9.05 0.88 24.14
C GLN A 62 -7.95 1.88 24.54
N PHE A 63 -7.05 2.22 23.64
CA PHE A 63 -6.02 3.22 23.91
C PHE A 63 -6.59 4.63 24.07
N ASP A 64 -7.58 5.01 23.27
CA ASP A 64 -8.25 6.31 23.38
C ASP A 64 -8.94 6.45 24.75
N ALA A 65 -9.59 5.40 25.23
CA ALA A 65 -10.20 5.37 26.55
C ALA A 65 -9.16 5.51 27.67
N GLU A 66 -8.00 4.84 27.54
CA GLU A 66 -6.93 4.93 28.54
C GLU A 66 -6.23 6.29 28.52
N MET A 67 -5.98 6.88 27.34
CA MET A 67 -5.45 8.24 27.24
C MET A 67 -6.39 9.26 27.87
N LYS A 68 -7.71 9.13 27.65
CA LYS A 68 -8.71 9.98 28.25
C LYS A 68 -8.71 9.86 29.78
N ARG A 69 -8.63 8.64 30.31
CA ARG A 69 -8.54 8.39 31.76
C ARG A 69 -7.29 9.04 32.37
N ALA A 70 -6.14 8.93 31.69
CA ALA A 70 -4.90 9.55 32.13
C ALA A 70 -4.96 11.09 32.12
N GLU A 71 -5.63 11.67 31.14
CA GLU A 71 -5.89 13.12 31.06
C GLU A 71 -6.82 13.59 32.19
N GLU A 72 -7.90 12.87 32.44
CA GLU A 72 -8.84 13.15 33.53
C GLU A 72 -8.14 13.10 34.92
N GLU A 73 -7.26 12.11 35.12
CA GLU A 73 -6.47 12.00 36.36
C GLU A 73 -5.53 13.21 36.53
N PHE A 74 -4.85 13.60 35.44
CA PHE A 74 -3.98 14.79 35.45
C PHE A 74 -4.78 16.06 35.77
N ASN A 75 -5.90 16.29 35.09
CA ASN A 75 -6.73 17.46 35.27
C ASN A 75 -7.24 17.56 36.73
N LYS A 76 -7.72 16.45 37.30
CA LYS A 76 -8.17 16.40 38.68
C LYS A 76 -7.06 16.79 39.68
N LYS A 77 -5.86 16.21 39.52
CA LYS A 77 -4.71 16.52 40.38
C LYS A 77 -4.22 17.95 40.20
N TYR A 78 -4.33 18.50 38.99
CA TYR A 78 -3.99 19.88 38.69
C TYR A 78 -4.96 20.84 39.35
N GLU A 79 -6.28 20.58 39.29
CA GLU A 79 -7.32 21.37 40.00
C GLU A 79 -7.09 21.33 41.49
N GLU A 80 -6.89 20.16 42.12
CA GLU A 80 -6.56 20.00 43.54
C GLU A 80 -5.29 20.79 43.95
N PHE A 81 -4.31 20.84 43.05
CA PHE A 81 -3.10 21.67 43.29
C PHE A 81 -3.40 23.15 43.25
N LEU A 82 -4.18 23.63 42.28
CA LEU A 82 -4.54 25.05 42.17
C LEU A 82 -5.36 25.53 43.36
N GLU A 83 -6.32 24.72 43.81
CA GLU A 83 -7.17 25.05 44.96
C GLU A 83 -6.35 25.21 46.26
N GLY A 84 -5.39 24.31 46.50
CA GLY A 84 -4.62 24.29 47.73
C GLY A 84 -3.27 25.01 47.68
N MET A 85 -2.82 25.50 46.53
CA MET A 85 -1.43 25.98 46.32
C MET A 85 -1.00 27.14 47.26
N ASN A 86 -1.96 27.97 47.70
CA ASN A 86 -1.70 29.10 48.62
C ASN A 86 -1.57 28.65 50.08
N ASP A 87 -2.19 27.55 50.45
CA ASP A 87 -2.20 27.02 51.81
C ASP A 87 -1.12 25.96 52.06
N PHE A 88 -0.47 25.46 51.00
CA PHE A 88 0.58 24.46 51.13
C PHE A 88 1.87 25.03 51.67
N ALA A 89 2.49 24.34 52.60
CA ALA A 89 3.89 24.58 52.91
C ALA A 89 4.77 24.44 51.67
N VAL A 90 5.85 25.22 51.58
CA VAL A 90 6.71 25.27 50.39
C VAL A 90 7.18 23.87 49.93
N SER A 91 7.55 23.01 50.87
CA SER A 91 7.99 21.63 50.55
C SER A 91 6.86 20.79 49.96
N ILE A 92 5.63 20.96 50.45
CA ILE A 92 4.46 20.22 49.92
C ILE A 92 4.10 20.74 48.51
N ARG A 93 4.14 22.05 48.32
CA ARG A 93 3.89 22.67 47.02
C ARG A 93 4.89 22.14 45.95
N ASN A 94 6.18 22.18 46.27
CA ASN A 94 7.22 21.71 45.38
C ASN A 94 7.04 20.22 45.06
N LYS A 95 6.70 19.40 46.05
CA LYS A 95 6.42 17.96 45.82
C LYS A 95 5.25 17.74 44.87
N ARG A 96 4.11 18.41 45.11
CA ARG A 96 2.91 18.30 44.26
C ARG A 96 3.17 18.78 42.82
N GLN A 97 3.92 19.86 42.68
CA GLN A 97 4.33 20.38 41.39
C GLN A 97 5.20 19.34 40.61
N SER A 98 6.15 18.70 41.29
CA SER A 98 6.95 17.63 40.69
C SER A 98 6.10 16.42 40.29
N GLU A 99 5.15 16.02 41.14
CA GLU A 99 4.21 14.92 40.83
C GLU A 99 3.36 15.20 39.60
N LEU A 100 2.91 16.46 39.42
CA LEU A 100 2.17 16.88 38.22
C LEU A 100 3.05 16.86 36.96
N GLN A 101 4.30 17.31 37.08
CA GLN A 101 5.25 17.28 35.98
C GLN A 101 5.55 15.85 35.58
N ASP A 102 5.83 14.95 36.54
CA ASP A 102 6.06 13.50 36.27
C ASP A 102 4.86 12.85 35.58
N LEU A 103 3.64 13.22 36.02
CA LEU A 103 2.41 12.67 35.43
C LEU A 103 2.21 13.18 33.99
N MET A 104 2.48 14.45 33.73
CA MET A 104 2.44 15.04 32.39
C MET A 104 3.45 14.33 31.45
N GLU A 105 4.69 14.14 31.91
CA GLU A 105 5.73 13.46 31.13
C GLU A 105 5.34 12.00 30.81
N LYS A 106 4.77 11.28 31.80
CA LYS A 106 4.25 9.92 31.60
C LYS A 106 3.12 9.89 30.58
N ASN A 107 2.17 10.83 30.65
CA ASN A 107 1.07 10.89 29.68
C ASN A 107 1.57 11.18 28.27
N MET A 108 2.55 12.09 28.12
CA MET A 108 3.18 12.36 26.82
C MET A 108 3.92 11.12 26.27
N ALA A 109 4.71 10.44 27.11
CA ALA A 109 5.41 9.21 26.71
C ALA A 109 4.43 8.11 26.32
N PHE A 110 3.35 7.92 27.08
CA PHE A 110 2.30 6.96 26.77
C PHE A 110 1.63 7.26 25.43
N LYS A 111 1.29 8.54 25.15
CA LYS A 111 0.72 8.94 23.85
C LYS A 111 1.63 8.60 22.68
N GLN A 112 2.93 8.82 22.80
CA GLN A 112 3.90 8.44 21.76
C GLN A 112 3.96 6.92 21.55
N GLU A 113 3.96 6.18 22.65
CA GLU A 113 3.97 4.71 22.61
C GLU A 113 2.70 4.15 21.96
N VAL A 114 1.52 4.71 22.27
CA VAL A 114 0.24 4.34 21.64
C VAL A 114 0.30 4.52 20.13
N LEU A 115 0.81 5.66 19.64
CA LEU A 115 0.96 5.90 18.21
C LEU A 115 1.84 4.84 17.54
N ARG A 116 2.93 4.46 18.19
CA ARG A 116 3.84 3.41 17.71
C ARG A 116 3.16 2.04 17.68
N LEU A 117 2.46 1.68 18.76
CA LEU A 117 1.77 0.39 18.88
C LEU A 117 0.64 0.25 17.85
N LEU A 118 -0.17 1.29 17.66
CA LEU A 118 -1.24 1.29 16.65
C LEU A 118 -0.70 1.16 15.23
N LYS A 119 0.39 1.86 14.92
CA LYS A 119 1.05 1.75 13.61
C LYS A 119 1.56 0.32 13.37
N ASN A 120 2.15 -0.30 14.37
CA ASN A 120 2.64 -1.68 14.25
C ASN A 120 1.48 -2.67 14.13
N ALA A 121 0.43 -2.53 14.95
CA ALA A 121 -0.75 -3.38 14.89
C ALA A 121 -1.44 -3.31 13.52
N GLU A 122 -1.55 -2.13 12.93
CA GLU A 122 -2.09 -1.95 11.57
C GLU A 122 -1.20 -2.62 10.51
N ALA A 123 0.11 -2.43 10.61
CA ALA A 123 1.07 -3.06 9.69
C ALA A 123 0.99 -4.58 9.75
N ASP A 124 0.95 -5.15 10.96
CA ASP A 124 0.89 -6.60 11.21
C ASP A 124 -0.45 -7.20 10.77
N ALA A 125 -1.57 -6.53 11.08
CA ALA A 125 -2.90 -6.96 10.66
C ALA A 125 -3.07 -6.97 9.12
N MET A 126 -2.46 -6.01 8.44
CA MET A 126 -2.56 -5.88 6.98
C MET A 126 -1.50 -6.70 6.23
N LYS A 127 -0.42 -7.14 6.88
CA LYS A 127 0.67 -7.87 6.25
C LYS A 127 0.21 -9.13 5.49
N PRO A 128 -0.54 -10.07 6.10
CA PRO A 128 -0.97 -11.30 5.40
C PRO A 128 -1.89 -10.99 4.21
N LEU A 129 -2.69 -9.92 4.28
CA LEU A 129 -3.55 -9.50 3.17
C LEU A 129 -2.72 -8.95 2.01
N ARG A 130 -1.70 -8.13 2.30
CA ARG A 130 -0.77 -7.60 1.28
C ARG A 130 0.02 -8.72 0.60
N GLU A 131 0.47 -9.70 1.35
CA GLU A 131 1.20 -10.86 0.81
C GLU A 131 0.30 -11.68 -0.13
N LYS A 132 -0.94 -11.98 0.28
CA LYS A 132 -1.92 -12.67 -0.56
C LYS A 132 -2.27 -11.88 -1.82
N LEU A 133 -2.49 -10.56 -1.69
CA LEU A 133 -2.78 -9.69 -2.83
C LEU A 133 -1.61 -9.67 -3.82
N SER A 134 -0.37 -9.54 -3.31
CA SER A 134 0.83 -9.57 -4.15
C SER A 134 0.97 -10.88 -4.91
N ALA A 135 0.74 -12.01 -4.24
CA ALA A 135 0.76 -13.33 -4.88
C ALA A 135 -0.33 -13.46 -5.95
N ALA A 136 -1.55 -12.99 -5.68
CA ALA A 136 -2.65 -13.02 -6.64
C ALA A 136 -2.35 -12.15 -7.88
N MET A 137 -1.81 -10.94 -7.67
CA MET A 137 -1.38 -10.07 -8.78
C MET A 137 -0.28 -10.72 -9.62
N ALA A 138 0.74 -11.31 -8.98
CA ALA A 138 1.81 -11.99 -9.69
C ALA A 138 1.28 -13.15 -10.54
N LYS A 139 0.38 -13.97 -9.98
CA LYS A 139 -0.27 -15.07 -10.70
C LYS A 139 -1.07 -14.59 -11.90
N VAL A 140 -1.94 -13.60 -11.69
CA VAL A 140 -2.76 -13.02 -12.78
C VAL A 140 -1.87 -12.40 -13.84
N GLY A 141 -0.81 -11.68 -13.46
CA GLY A 141 0.16 -11.12 -14.38
C GLY A 141 0.81 -12.18 -15.27
N GLN A 142 1.25 -13.29 -14.69
CA GLN A 142 1.85 -14.43 -15.42
C GLN A 142 0.83 -15.12 -16.35
N GLU A 143 -0.35 -15.46 -15.83
CA GLU A 143 -1.40 -16.17 -16.61
C GLU A 143 -1.89 -15.34 -17.81
N ARG A 144 -1.87 -14.02 -17.69
CA ARG A 144 -2.32 -13.11 -18.74
C ARG A 144 -1.19 -12.56 -19.64
N GLY A 145 0.05 -12.90 -19.34
CA GLY A 145 1.22 -12.43 -20.10
C GLY A 145 1.41 -10.92 -20.00
N LEU A 146 1.15 -10.33 -18.82
CA LEU A 146 1.34 -8.91 -18.55
C LEU A 146 2.76 -8.67 -18.08
N ALA A 147 3.39 -7.61 -18.59
CA ALA A 147 4.73 -7.22 -18.18
C ALA A 147 4.74 -6.61 -16.75
N PHE A 148 3.65 -5.91 -16.39
CA PHE A 148 3.45 -5.30 -15.06
C PHE A 148 1.97 -5.02 -14.83
N ILE A 149 1.62 -4.77 -13.56
CA ILE A 149 0.30 -4.31 -13.13
C ILE A 149 0.50 -2.99 -12.39
N LEU A 150 -0.19 -1.94 -12.86
CA LEU A 150 -0.13 -0.60 -12.30
C LEU A 150 -1.17 -0.43 -11.18
N ASN A 151 -0.77 0.25 -10.12
CA ASN A 151 -1.71 0.73 -9.11
C ASN A 151 -2.27 2.09 -9.53
N THR A 152 -3.59 2.20 -9.62
CA THR A 152 -4.29 3.44 -10.00
C THR A 152 -4.64 4.34 -8.82
N ASP A 153 -4.23 3.97 -7.60
CA ASP A 153 -4.49 4.78 -6.42
C ASP A 153 -3.56 6.00 -6.36
N GLY A 154 -4.12 7.13 -5.97
CA GLY A 154 -3.38 8.38 -5.81
C GLY A 154 -2.93 9.02 -7.13
N ASP A 155 -2.06 10.03 -7.04
CA ASP A 155 -1.66 10.88 -8.16
C ASP A 155 -0.45 10.33 -8.94
N ALA A 156 0.09 9.17 -8.55
CA ALA A 156 1.29 8.60 -9.18
C ALA A 156 1.02 8.12 -10.62
N LEU A 157 -0.25 7.83 -10.95
CA LEU A 157 -0.68 7.39 -12.28
C LEU A 157 -1.91 8.20 -12.72
N PRO A 158 -1.72 9.43 -13.19
CA PRO A 158 -2.83 10.35 -13.52
C PRO A 158 -3.64 9.95 -14.77
N TYR A 159 -3.08 9.05 -15.59
CA TYR A 159 -3.73 8.60 -16.82
C TYR A 159 -3.37 7.16 -17.15
N VAL A 160 -4.37 6.38 -17.53
CA VAL A 160 -4.23 5.02 -18.08
C VAL A 160 -5.03 4.94 -19.38
N ASP A 161 -4.37 4.58 -20.47
CA ASP A 161 -5.07 4.26 -21.70
C ASP A 161 -5.73 2.87 -21.57
N THR A 162 -7.04 2.87 -21.34
CA THR A 162 -7.84 1.65 -21.19
C THR A 162 -7.97 0.81 -22.46
N THR A 163 -7.53 1.34 -23.61
CA THR A 163 -7.47 0.56 -24.87
C THR A 163 -6.21 -0.29 -24.97
N GLN A 164 -5.15 0.07 -24.24
CA GLN A 164 -3.86 -0.61 -24.22
C GLN A 164 -3.61 -1.39 -22.93
N GLY A 165 -4.18 -0.93 -21.82
CA GLY A 165 -4.12 -1.59 -20.52
C GLY A 165 -5.36 -2.44 -20.25
N GLU A 166 -5.21 -3.47 -19.41
CA GLU A 166 -6.29 -4.36 -19.00
C GLU A 166 -6.62 -4.14 -17.53
N ASP A 167 -7.91 -3.90 -17.21
CA ASP A 167 -8.37 -3.92 -15.82
C ASP A 167 -8.36 -5.36 -15.30
N VAL A 168 -7.46 -5.61 -14.35
CA VAL A 168 -7.27 -6.94 -13.77
C VAL A 168 -7.98 -7.12 -12.42
N THR A 169 -8.74 -6.14 -11.97
CA THR A 169 -9.40 -6.13 -10.64
C THR A 169 -10.20 -7.39 -10.39
N GLU A 170 -11.09 -7.78 -11.32
CA GLU A 170 -11.95 -8.95 -11.14
C GLU A 170 -11.20 -10.28 -11.27
N TYR A 171 -10.09 -10.32 -12.00
CA TYR A 171 -9.24 -11.51 -12.08
C TYR A 171 -8.50 -11.73 -10.77
N VAL A 172 -7.95 -10.68 -10.19
CA VAL A 172 -7.25 -10.73 -8.90
C VAL A 172 -8.23 -11.09 -7.76
N LYS A 173 -9.44 -10.51 -7.75
CA LYS A 173 -10.47 -10.85 -6.74
C LYS A 173 -10.85 -12.33 -6.77
N ARG A 174 -10.94 -12.94 -7.93
CA ARG A 174 -11.24 -14.38 -8.07
C ARG A 174 -10.18 -15.29 -7.44
N GLU A 175 -8.93 -14.84 -7.35
CA GLU A 175 -7.90 -15.62 -6.67
C GLU A 175 -8.06 -15.66 -5.14
N PHE A 176 -8.86 -14.78 -4.54
CA PHE A 176 -9.13 -14.78 -3.11
C PHE A 176 -10.21 -15.81 -2.70
N THR A 177 -10.98 -16.30 -3.66
CA THR A 177 -12.13 -17.18 -3.41
C THR A 177 -11.84 -18.65 -3.76
N LYS A 178 -10.64 -18.94 -4.24
CA LYS A 178 -10.14 -20.29 -4.47
C LYS A 178 -9.47 -20.87 -3.23
#